data_79f9e4b458e57ed2f8a12dd51f3f928e
#
_entry.id   79f9e4b458e57ed2f8a12dd51f3f928e
#
_cell.length_a   1.000
_cell.length_b   1.000
_cell.length_c   1.000
_cell.angle_alpha   90.00
_cell.angle_beta   90.00
_cell.angle_gamma   90.00
#
_symmetry.space_group_name_H-M   'P 1'
#
loop_
_entity.id
_entity.type
_entity.pdbx_description
1 polymer ?
#
loop_
_entity_poly.entity_id
_entity_poly.type
_entity_poly.pdbx_seq_one_letter_code
_entity_poly.pdbx_strand_id
1 'polypeptide(L)'
;MMAFKPAVAAVKAAIMPINNSEQFNGLVEELGDKLRYYALAFRTDASSASIGRRYARADEVGIPFAVTVDFETLNKDSELFRTVTLRERDSMKQIRLPVEDVASVLNEVVKERTNWDALLAKYPQVTVAEE
;
A
#
# COMPACT_ATOMS: atom_id res chain seq x y z
N MET A 1 18.10 11.74 -2.62
CA MET A 1 17.23 11.57 -1.45
C MET A 1 17.66 10.34 -0.66
N MET A 2 17.70 10.47 0.64
CA MET A 2 18.08 9.38 1.51
C MET A 2 16.92 8.38 1.67
N ALA A 3 17.21 7.10 1.42
CA ALA A 3 16.23 6.06 1.63
C ALA A 3 16.27 5.58 3.07
N PHE A 4 15.11 5.51 3.72
CA PHE A 4 14.99 4.97 5.07
C PHE A 4 14.50 3.53 5.00
N LYS A 5 15.09 2.68 5.82
CA LYS A 5 14.55 1.32 5.99
C LYS A 5 13.14 1.41 6.57
N PRO A 6 12.22 0.51 6.20
CA PRO A 6 10.87 0.52 6.75
C PRO A 6 10.83 0.50 8.28
N ALA A 7 11.78 -0.18 8.92
CA ALA A 7 11.86 -0.23 10.37
C ALA A 7 12.12 1.14 11.00
N VAL A 8 12.81 2.04 10.28
CA VAL A 8 13.21 3.37 10.77
C VAL A 8 12.17 4.43 10.44
N ALA A 9 11.45 4.28 9.33
CA ALA A 9 10.49 5.29 8.90
C ALA A 9 9.39 5.51 9.95
N ALA A 10 9.07 6.76 10.26
CA ALA A 10 8.04 7.09 11.25
C ALA A 10 6.65 6.69 10.76
N VAL A 11 6.33 6.96 9.50
CA VAL A 11 5.09 6.53 8.86
C VAL A 11 5.43 5.38 7.92
N LYS A 12 4.75 4.24 8.10
CA LYS A 12 5.11 3.01 7.39
C LYS A 12 4.42 2.88 6.04
N ALA A 13 3.19 3.39 5.93
CA ALA A 13 2.40 3.19 4.72
C ALA A 13 1.50 4.40 4.46
N ALA A 14 1.21 4.64 3.18
CA ALA A 14 0.16 5.54 2.74
C ALA A 14 -0.95 4.71 2.11
N ILE A 15 -2.18 4.92 2.55
CA ILE A 15 -3.35 4.26 1.94
C ILE A 15 -3.93 5.25 0.91
N MET A 16 -3.99 4.82 -0.34
CA MET A 16 -4.37 5.67 -1.45
C MET A 16 -5.54 5.05 -2.24
N PRO A 17 -6.79 5.46 -1.95
CA PRO A 17 -7.87 5.07 -2.87
C PRO A 17 -7.61 5.71 -4.24
N ILE A 18 -8.02 5.02 -5.30
CA ILE A 18 -7.75 5.47 -6.67
C ILE A 18 -8.34 6.86 -6.95
N ASN A 19 -9.44 7.20 -6.28
CA ASN A 19 -10.02 8.54 -6.29
C ASN A 19 -10.70 8.81 -4.94
N ASN A 20 -11.37 9.97 -4.82
CA ASN A 20 -11.98 10.38 -3.57
C ASN A 20 -13.45 9.96 -3.42
N SER A 21 -13.89 8.96 -4.19
CA SER A 21 -15.25 8.45 -4.10
C SER A 21 -15.52 7.80 -2.74
N GLU A 22 -16.70 8.02 -2.20
CA GLU A 22 -17.11 7.47 -0.90
C GLU A 22 -17.13 5.95 -0.87
N GLN A 23 -17.25 5.30 -2.03
CA GLN A 23 -17.27 3.83 -2.10
C GLN A 23 -16.01 3.18 -1.53
N PHE A 24 -14.90 3.91 -1.46
CA PHE A 24 -13.64 3.39 -0.92
C PHE A 24 -13.50 3.58 0.59
N ASN A 25 -14.33 4.41 1.21
CA ASN A 25 -14.15 4.80 2.62
C ASN A 25 -14.15 3.61 3.57
N GLY A 26 -15.06 2.68 3.39
CA GLY A 26 -15.16 1.51 4.27
C GLY A 26 -13.90 0.66 4.24
N LEU A 27 -13.34 0.44 3.06
CA LEU A 27 -12.14 -0.38 2.93
C LEU A 27 -10.90 0.34 3.41
N VAL A 28 -10.80 1.65 3.16
CA VAL A 28 -9.70 2.45 3.68
C VAL A 28 -9.70 2.40 5.21
N GLU A 29 -10.87 2.52 5.83
CA GLU A 29 -11.00 2.42 7.28
C GLU A 29 -10.63 1.02 7.79
N GLU A 30 -11.06 -0.02 7.10
CA GLU A 30 -10.69 -1.39 7.44
C GLU A 30 -9.18 -1.59 7.41
N LEU A 31 -8.51 -1.12 6.37
CA LEU A 31 -7.04 -1.19 6.26
C LEU A 31 -6.37 -0.43 7.39
N GLY A 32 -6.89 0.77 7.70
CA GLY A 32 -6.36 1.56 8.81
C GLY A 32 -6.46 0.83 10.14
N ASP A 33 -7.59 0.21 10.41
CA ASP A 33 -7.78 -0.55 11.66
C ASP A 33 -6.82 -1.73 11.74
N LYS A 34 -6.59 -2.43 10.62
CA LYS A 34 -5.64 -3.54 10.58
C LYS A 34 -4.21 -3.08 10.85
N LEU A 35 -3.82 -1.93 10.31
CA LEU A 35 -2.50 -1.35 10.57
C LEU A 35 -2.37 -0.91 12.02
N ARG A 36 -3.41 -0.31 12.59
CA ARG A 36 -3.41 0.08 14.02
C ARG A 36 -3.27 -1.11 14.94
N TYR A 37 -3.81 -2.25 14.56
CA TYR A 37 -3.68 -3.48 15.35
C TYR A 37 -2.20 -3.82 15.60
N TYR A 38 -1.34 -3.56 14.61
CA TYR A 38 0.09 -3.80 14.72
C TYR A 38 0.87 -2.54 15.14
N ALA A 39 0.18 -1.48 15.51
CA ALA A 39 0.79 -0.19 15.85
C ALA A 39 1.65 0.39 14.72
N LEU A 40 1.24 0.17 13.48
CA LEU A 40 1.92 0.70 12.30
C LEU A 40 1.30 2.05 11.92
N ALA A 41 2.09 3.10 12.01
CA ALA A 41 1.63 4.43 11.63
C ALA A 41 1.41 4.52 10.12
N PHE A 42 0.33 5.17 9.72
CA PHE A 42 -0.02 5.33 8.31
C PHE A 42 -0.68 6.68 8.07
N ARG A 43 -0.75 7.07 6.81
CA ARG A 43 -1.52 8.21 6.34
C ARG A 43 -2.46 7.77 5.24
N THR A 44 -3.57 8.49 5.07
CA THR A 44 -4.49 8.28 3.95
C THR A 44 -4.39 9.48 3.02
N ASP A 45 -4.20 9.23 1.74
CA ASP A 45 -4.20 10.27 0.71
C ASP A 45 -5.32 9.99 -0.29
N ALA A 46 -6.46 10.60 -0.07
CA ALA A 46 -7.65 10.50 -0.94
C ALA A 46 -7.84 11.77 -1.77
N SER A 47 -6.77 12.50 -2.03
CA SER A 47 -6.83 13.74 -2.79
C SER A 47 -7.20 13.48 -4.26
N SER A 48 -7.55 14.55 -4.97
CA SER A 48 -7.86 14.49 -6.40
C SER A 48 -6.62 14.46 -7.30
N ALA A 49 -5.43 14.55 -6.71
CA ALA A 49 -4.19 14.43 -7.46
C ALA A 49 -4.06 13.03 -8.08
N SER A 50 -3.35 12.94 -9.20
CA SER A 50 -3.09 11.65 -9.83
C SER A 50 -2.37 10.69 -8.88
N ILE A 51 -2.50 9.40 -9.13
CA ILE A 51 -1.84 8.40 -8.28
C ILE A 51 -0.32 8.58 -8.32
N GLY A 52 0.24 8.90 -9.48
CA GLY A 52 1.68 9.15 -9.61
C GLY A 52 2.16 10.32 -8.75
N ARG A 53 1.39 11.41 -8.70
CA ARG A 53 1.70 12.54 -7.84
C ARG A 53 1.63 12.19 -6.37
N ARG A 54 0.66 11.38 -6.00
CA ARG A 54 0.50 10.93 -4.60
C ARG A 54 1.64 10.02 -4.19
N TYR A 55 2.11 9.16 -5.09
CA TYR A 55 3.32 8.35 -4.86
C TYR A 55 4.53 9.25 -4.63
N ALA A 56 4.71 10.27 -5.48
CA ALA A 56 5.83 11.20 -5.35
C ALA A 56 5.80 11.92 -4.01
N ARG A 57 4.64 12.35 -3.55
CA ARG A 57 4.51 12.99 -2.23
C ARG A 57 4.89 12.06 -1.08
N ALA A 58 4.43 10.81 -1.15
CA ALA A 58 4.78 9.82 -0.13
C ALA A 58 6.27 9.53 -0.14
N ASP A 59 6.87 9.40 -1.32
CA ASP A 59 8.31 9.17 -1.45
C ASP A 59 9.12 10.32 -0.84
N GLU A 60 8.71 11.56 -1.09
CA GLU A 60 9.42 12.75 -0.56
C GLU A 60 9.46 12.79 0.96
N VAL A 61 8.42 12.36 1.63
CA VAL A 61 8.37 12.35 3.10
C VAL A 61 8.85 11.04 3.71
N GLY A 62 9.39 10.14 2.88
CA GLY A 62 10.04 8.92 3.36
C GLY A 62 9.10 7.80 3.75
N ILE A 63 7.88 7.75 3.22
CA ILE A 63 6.95 6.64 3.47
C ILE A 63 7.36 5.48 2.55
N PRO A 64 7.75 4.32 3.12
CA PRO A 64 8.31 3.24 2.31
C PRO A 64 7.31 2.47 1.47
N PHE A 65 6.03 2.45 1.85
CA PHE A 65 5.01 1.66 1.16
C PHE A 65 3.76 2.47 0.86
N ALA A 66 3.13 2.18 -0.28
CA ALA A 66 1.84 2.74 -0.63
C ALA A 66 0.87 1.61 -0.95
N VAL A 67 -0.31 1.65 -0.35
CA VAL A 67 -1.40 0.68 -0.58
C VAL A 67 -2.45 1.38 -1.43
N THR A 68 -2.68 0.89 -2.64
CA THR A 68 -3.67 1.46 -3.55
C THR A 68 -4.92 0.60 -3.56
N VAL A 69 -6.06 1.24 -3.30
CA VAL A 69 -7.37 0.61 -3.36
C VAL A 69 -8.04 1.07 -4.65
N ASP A 70 -8.40 0.13 -5.51
CA ASP A 70 -9.00 0.43 -6.81
C ASP A 70 -10.38 -0.21 -6.97
N PHE A 71 -10.99 -0.04 -8.15
CA PHE A 71 -12.33 -0.55 -8.40
C PHE A 71 -12.40 -2.08 -8.36
N GLU A 72 -11.33 -2.76 -8.80
CA GLU A 72 -11.27 -4.22 -8.75
C GLU A 72 -11.33 -4.74 -7.31
N THR A 73 -10.76 -3.98 -6.37
CA THR A 73 -10.80 -4.33 -4.95
C THR A 73 -12.23 -4.48 -4.44
N LEU A 74 -13.13 -3.66 -4.95
CA LEU A 74 -14.54 -3.59 -4.50
C LEU A 74 -15.47 -4.43 -5.36
N ASN A 75 -15.02 -4.93 -6.50
CA ASN A 75 -15.87 -5.65 -7.45
C ASN A 75 -15.99 -7.12 -7.10
N LYS A 76 -17.14 -7.53 -6.62
CA LYS A 76 -17.42 -8.91 -6.20
C LYS A 76 -17.31 -9.92 -7.34
N ASP A 77 -17.46 -9.47 -8.58
CA ASP A 77 -17.37 -10.34 -9.75
C ASP A 77 -15.95 -10.45 -10.30
N SER A 78 -15.01 -9.68 -9.76
CA SER A 78 -13.63 -9.72 -10.20
C SER A 78 -12.84 -10.77 -9.43
N GLU A 79 -11.89 -11.42 -10.11
CA GLU A 79 -10.92 -12.30 -9.47
C GLU A 79 -10.03 -11.53 -8.50
N LEU A 80 -9.95 -10.21 -8.65
CA LEU A 80 -9.15 -9.34 -7.80
C LEU A 80 -9.94 -8.75 -6.63
N PHE A 81 -11.18 -9.24 -6.41
CA PHE A 81 -12.00 -8.79 -5.29
C PHE A 81 -11.25 -8.97 -3.97
N ARG A 82 -11.30 -7.95 -3.13
CA ARG A 82 -10.62 -7.94 -1.83
C ARG A 82 -9.11 -8.06 -1.95
N THR A 83 -8.53 -7.58 -3.06
CA THR A 83 -7.09 -7.43 -3.19
C THR A 83 -6.74 -5.97 -3.42
N VAL A 84 -5.54 -5.59 -3.04
CA VAL A 84 -5.00 -4.23 -3.20
C VAL A 84 -3.61 -4.32 -3.77
N THR A 85 -3.09 -3.17 -4.23
CA THR A 85 -1.73 -3.08 -4.73
C THR A 85 -0.85 -2.51 -3.63
N LEU A 86 0.30 -3.13 -3.40
CA LEU A 86 1.33 -2.64 -2.48
C LEU A 86 2.55 -2.27 -3.29
N ARG A 87 2.95 -0.98 -3.20
CA ARG A 87 4.11 -0.45 -3.91
C ARG A 87 5.21 -0.17 -2.92
N GLU A 88 6.44 -0.58 -3.27
CA GLU A 88 7.62 -0.23 -2.50
C GLU A 88 8.31 0.99 -3.13
N ARG A 89 8.69 1.95 -2.28
CA ARG A 89 9.29 3.21 -2.72
C ARG A 89 10.58 3.01 -3.52
N ASP A 90 11.52 2.22 -3.00
CA ASP A 90 12.87 2.17 -3.56
C ASP A 90 12.93 1.49 -4.92
N SER A 91 12.23 0.38 -5.10
CA SER A 91 12.20 -0.33 -6.37
C SER A 91 11.11 0.17 -7.31
N MET A 92 10.12 0.89 -6.79
CA MET A 92 8.88 1.29 -7.48
C MET A 92 8.09 0.09 -8.01
N LYS A 93 8.43 -1.12 -7.58
CA LYS A 93 7.69 -2.32 -7.96
C LYS A 93 6.44 -2.47 -7.11
N GLN A 94 5.46 -3.16 -7.66
CA GLN A 94 4.17 -3.37 -7.02
C GLN A 94 3.80 -4.83 -7.04
N ILE A 95 3.13 -5.26 -5.98
CA ILE A 95 2.54 -6.59 -5.90
C ILE A 95 1.05 -6.46 -5.63
N ARG A 96 0.29 -7.47 -5.98
CA ARG A 96 -1.13 -7.56 -5.65
C ARG A 96 -1.32 -8.60 -4.56
N LEU A 97 -2.02 -8.24 -3.49
CA LEU A 97 -2.20 -9.13 -2.35
C LEU A 97 -3.56 -8.90 -1.70
N PRO A 98 -4.07 -9.92 -0.97
CA PRO A 98 -5.34 -9.78 -0.28
C PRO A 98 -5.31 -8.67 0.78
N VAL A 99 -6.44 -7.99 0.94
CA VAL A 99 -6.62 -6.98 1.99
C VAL A 99 -6.24 -7.56 3.35
N GLU A 100 -6.59 -8.80 3.60
CA GLU A 100 -6.34 -9.49 4.87
C GLU A 100 -4.85 -9.65 5.17
N ASP A 101 -3.99 -9.64 4.15
CA ASP A 101 -2.56 -9.89 4.34
C ASP A 101 -1.74 -8.61 4.52
N VAL A 102 -2.28 -7.45 4.13
CA VAL A 102 -1.49 -6.21 4.05
C VAL A 102 -0.80 -5.87 5.37
N ALA A 103 -1.57 -5.79 6.44
CA ALA A 103 -1.01 -5.32 7.72
C ALA A 103 -0.01 -6.32 8.31
N SER A 104 -0.32 -7.62 8.25
CA SER A 104 0.61 -8.64 8.77
C SER A 104 1.89 -8.68 7.96
N VAL A 105 1.80 -8.54 6.63
CA VAL A 105 2.97 -8.51 5.75
C VAL A 105 3.83 -7.29 6.05
N LEU A 106 3.23 -6.10 6.17
CA LEU A 106 3.98 -4.89 6.50
C LEU A 106 4.63 -5.00 7.88
N ASN A 107 3.94 -5.59 8.84
CA ASN A 107 4.50 -5.80 10.17
C ASN A 107 5.75 -6.69 10.10
N GLU A 108 5.72 -7.75 9.30
CA GLU A 108 6.87 -8.63 9.14
C GLU A 108 8.05 -7.92 8.48
N VAL A 109 7.80 -7.06 7.49
CA VAL A 109 8.85 -6.27 6.85
C VAL A 109 9.46 -5.26 7.83
N VAL A 110 8.61 -4.54 8.57
CA VAL A 110 9.06 -3.54 9.55
C VAL A 110 9.90 -4.19 10.65
N LYS A 111 9.56 -5.40 11.06
CA LYS A 111 10.30 -6.16 12.06
C LYS A 111 11.49 -6.93 11.48
N GLU A 112 11.76 -6.73 10.20
CA GLU A 112 12.88 -7.36 9.49
C GLU A 112 12.85 -8.88 9.49
N ARG A 113 11.64 -9.48 9.60
CA ARG A 113 11.46 -10.94 9.50
C ARG A 113 11.31 -11.40 8.06
N THR A 114 11.01 -10.49 7.16
CA THR A 114 10.96 -10.73 5.72
C THR A 114 11.44 -9.47 5.01
N ASN A 115 11.53 -9.51 3.69
CA ASN A 115 11.96 -8.38 2.89
C ASN A 115 11.14 -8.31 1.60
N TRP A 116 11.35 -7.23 0.83
CA TRP A 116 10.59 -6.98 -0.39
C TRP A 116 10.81 -8.08 -1.45
N ASP A 117 12.03 -8.58 -1.58
CA ASP A 117 12.32 -9.64 -2.54
C ASP A 117 11.53 -10.91 -2.25
N ALA A 118 11.37 -11.26 -0.98
CA ALA A 118 10.55 -12.40 -0.58
C ALA A 118 9.07 -12.18 -0.94
N LEU A 119 8.58 -10.95 -0.79
CA LEU A 119 7.20 -10.61 -1.16
C LEU A 119 6.99 -10.67 -2.67
N LEU A 120 7.97 -10.20 -3.46
CA LEU A 120 7.90 -10.29 -4.91
C LEU A 120 7.84 -11.75 -5.38
N ALA A 121 8.50 -12.66 -4.66
CA ALA A 121 8.47 -14.08 -4.98
C ALA A 121 7.14 -14.75 -4.60
N LYS A 122 6.46 -14.21 -3.60
CA LYS A 122 5.22 -14.82 -3.05
C LYS A 122 3.95 -14.32 -3.72
N TYR A 123 3.88 -13.04 -4.03
CA TYR A 123 2.67 -12.41 -4.57
C TYR A 123 2.84 -12.00 -6.02
N PRO A 124 1.75 -11.98 -6.81
CA PRO A 124 1.85 -11.54 -8.21
C PRO A 124 2.36 -10.11 -8.32
N GLN A 125 3.36 -9.90 -9.16
CA GLN A 125 3.85 -8.58 -9.46
C GLN A 125 2.92 -7.90 -10.45
N VAL A 126 2.57 -6.64 -10.18
CA VAL A 126 1.70 -5.84 -11.04
C VAL A 126 2.58 -4.99 -11.94
N THR A 127 2.31 -5.05 -13.25
CA THR A 127 2.93 -4.13 -14.19
C THR A 127 2.30 -2.75 -13.98
N VAL A 128 3.13 -1.74 -13.73
CA VAL A 128 2.63 -0.38 -13.52
C VAL A 128 2.05 0.12 -14.84
N ALA A 129 0.76 0.45 -14.82
CA ALA A 129 0.13 1.06 -15.99
C ALA A 129 0.72 2.46 -16.22
N GLU A 130 0.85 2.84 -17.48
CA GLU A 130 1.27 4.18 -17.81
C GLU A 130 0.20 5.16 -17.33
N GLU A 131 0.63 6.15 -16.58
CA GLU A 131 -0.25 7.16 -16.02
C GLU A 131 -0.53 8.28 -17.04
#